data_6947b68e3193f11c9e86b185c7f7c975
#
_entry.id   6947b68e3193f11c9e86b185c7f7c975
#
_cell.length_a   1.000
_cell.length_b   1.000
_cell.length_c   1.000
_cell.angle_alpha   90.00
_cell.angle_beta   90.00
_cell.angle_gamma   90.00
#
_symmetry.space_group_name_H-M   'P 1'
#
loop_
_entity.id
_entity.type
_entity.pdbx_description
1 polymer ?
#
loop_
_entity_poly.entity_id
_entity_poly.type
_entity_poly.pdbx_seq_one_letter_code
_entity_poly.pdbx_strand_id
1 'polypeptide(L)'
;MNKKYFLLSILSGLLFGLSWPVKGIVFLIFIAFVPLLIIEKELREKSVVKIYFYSFLSFILWNSITSWWIINSTVFGMFFAIILYSILMAFVFTSYSLISRKLGNKLGVIFFISSWIVFEKFNLSWEFSWPSLILGNVFSESHKLIQWFEFTGALGGTLWVLVINL
;
A
#
# COMPACT_ATOMS: atom_id res chain seq x y z
N MET A 1 20.96 9.02 -5.32
CA MET A 1 19.66 8.95 -4.63
C MET A 1 19.33 10.32 -4.03
N ASN A 2 18.13 10.87 -4.29
CA ASN A 2 17.77 12.18 -3.73
C ASN A 2 17.33 11.98 -2.27
N LYS A 3 17.98 12.68 -1.33
CA LYS A 3 17.72 12.57 0.12
C LYS A 3 16.26 12.85 0.49
N LYS A 4 15.62 13.83 -0.18
CA LYS A 4 14.20 14.17 0.03
C LYS A 4 13.28 12.97 -0.27
N TYR A 5 13.42 12.37 -1.45
CA TYR A 5 12.54 11.25 -1.85
C TYR A 5 12.79 9.99 -1.03
N PHE A 6 14.04 9.76 -0.63
CA PHE A 6 14.36 8.67 0.28
C PHE A 6 13.65 8.84 1.64
N LEU A 7 13.72 10.03 2.24
CA LEU A 7 13.05 10.31 3.51
C LEU A 7 11.51 10.20 3.39
N LEU A 8 10.93 10.67 2.30
CA LEU A 8 9.50 10.52 2.04
C LEU A 8 9.08 9.05 1.89
N SER A 9 9.91 8.23 1.23
CA SER A 9 9.63 6.77 1.11
C SER A 9 9.68 6.09 2.47
N ILE A 10 10.68 6.38 3.29
CA ILE A 10 10.77 5.84 4.66
C ILE A 10 9.59 6.32 5.51
N LEU A 11 9.23 7.60 5.43
CA LEU A 11 8.07 8.14 6.15
C LEU A 11 6.78 7.41 5.77
N SER A 12 6.52 7.20 4.48
CA SER A 12 5.35 6.45 4.03
C SER A 12 5.35 5.01 4.55
N GLY A 13 6.47 4.30 4.42
CA GLY A 13 6.59 2.92 4.92
C GLY A 13 6.39 2.81 6.43
N LEU A 14 6.88 3.79 7.21
CA LEU A 14 6.64 3.87 8.65
C LEU A 14 5.18 4.16 8.98
N LEU A 15 4.53 5.11 8.27
CA LEU A 15 3.11 5.40 8.46
C LEU A 15 2.24 4.16 8.21
N PHE A 16 2.50 3.41 7.15
CA PHE A 16 1.85 2.13 6.90
C PHE A 16 2.13 1.11 8.02
N GLY A 17 3.40 0.89 8.36
CA GLY A 17 3.79 -0.11 9.36
C GLY A 17 3.26 0.19 10.76
N LEU A 18 3.30 1.46 11.19
CA LEU A 18 2.82 1.90 12.51
C LEU A 18 1.29 1.98 12.60
N SER A 19 0.59 2.03 11.47
CA SER A 19 -0.88 1.96 11.45
C SER A 19 -1.40 0.55 11.66
N TRP A 20 -0.55 -0.48 11.44
CA TRP A 20 -0.98 -1.88 11.42
C TRP A 20 -1.29 -2.44 12.81
N PRO A 21 -2.23 -3.42 12.89
CA PRO A 21 -2.78 -3.90 14.16
C PRO A 21 -1.77 -4.51 15.12
N VAL A 22 -2.25 -4.78 16.31
CA VAL A 22 -1.56 -5.05 17.57
C VAL A 22 -0.89 -3.78 18.13
N LYS A 23 -1.74 -2.86 18.60
CA LYS A 23 -1.40 -1.55 19.19
C LYS A 23 -0.90 -0.49 18.19
N GLY A 24 -1.22 -0.64 16.90
CA GLY A 24 -0.95 0.37 15.90
C GLY A 24 -1.86 1.61 16.03
N ILE A 25 -1.39 2.74 15.50
CA ILE A 25 -2.18 3.98 15.43
C ILE A 25 -2.95 3.97 14.11
N VAL A 26 -4.12 3.35 14.08
CA VAL A 26 -4.91 3.09 12.87
C VAL A 26 -5.13 4.33 11.98
N PHE A 27 -5.26 5.52 12.56
CA PHE A 27 -5.50 6.75 11.81
C PHE A 27 -4.32 7.18 10.91
N LEU A 28 -3.11 6.68 11.16
CA LEU A 28 -1.95 6.94 10.30
C LEU A 28 -2.14 6.40 8.87
N ILE A 29 -2.99 5.39 8.70
CA ILE A 29 -3.27 4.82 7.38
C ILE A 29 -3.87 5.84 6.40
N PHE A 30 -4.63 6.82 6.91
CA PHE A 30 -5.27 7.85 6.09
C PHE A 30 -4.31 8.90 5.52
N ILE A 31 -3.06 8.89 5.94
CA ILE A 31 -2.01 9.78 5.40
C ILE A 31 -0.80 9.00 4.89
N ALA A 32 -0.86 7.67 4.91
CA ALA A 32 0.29 6.82 4.61
C ALA A 32 0.73 6.88 3.14
N PHE A 33 -0.20 7.09 2.20
CA PHE A 33 0.12 7.30 0.78
C PHE A 33 0.60 8.72 0.47
N VAL A 34 0.32 9.72 1.29
CA VAL A 34 0.61 11.13 1.01
C VAL A 34 2.08 11.37 0.64
N PRO A 35 3.09 10.83 1.37
CA PRO A 35 4.49 11.01 0.97
C PRO A 35 4.82 10.39 -0.38
N LEU A 36 4.22 9.25 -0.74
CA LEU A 36 4.39 8.62 -2.05
C LEU A 36 3.73 9.44 -3.16
N LEU A 37 2.55 10.02 -2.90
CA LEU A 37 1.86 10.90 -3.85
C LEU A 37 2.66 12.18 -4.13
N ILE A 38 3.37 12.71 -3.12
CA ILE A 38 4.31 13.83 -3.31
C ILE A 38 5.46 13.43 -4.24
N ILE A 39 6.07 12.26 -4.01
CA ILE A 39 7.14 11.73 -4.86
C ILE A 39 6.62 11.54 -6.29
N GLU A 40 5.46 10.94 -6.44
CA GLU A 40 4.83 10.67 -7.72
C GLU A 40 4.59 11.96 -8.50
N LYS A 41 3.97 12.97 -7.88
CA LYS A 41 3.69 14.27 -8.48
C LYS A 41 4.96 14.97 -8.99
N GLU A 42 6.05 14.91 -8.24
CA GLU A 42 7.33 15.55 -8.61
C GLU A 42 8.11 14.76 -9.67
N LEU A 43 7.93 13.45 -9.75
CA LEU A 43 8.67 12.56 -10.65
C LEU A 43 7.86 12.05 -11.84
N ARG A 44 6.54 12.25 -11.89
CA ARG A 44 5.63 11.74 -12.92
C ARG A 44 6.14 11.99 -14.34
N GLU A 45 6.58 13.22 -14.64
CA GLU A 45 7.08 13.61 -15.95
C GLU A 45 8.59 13.36 -16.14
N LYS A 46 9.30 12.97 -15.06
CA LYS A 46 10.76 12.84 -15.08
C LYS A 46 11.23 11.40 -15.19
N SER A 47 10.73 10.50 -14.34
CA SER A 47 11.24 9.13 -14.30
C SER A 47 10.31 8.17 -13.57
N VAL A 48 9.65 7.33 -14.33
CA VAL A 48 8.80 6.23 -13.83
C VAL A 48 9.61 5.21 -13.01
N VAL A 49 10.85 4.94 -13.44
CA VAL A 49 11.74 4.01 -12.73
C VAL A 49 12.05 4.49 -11.31
N LYS A 50 12.22 5.81 -11.12
CA LYS A 50 12.43 6.36 -9.77
C LYS A 50 11.17 6.27 -8.92
N ILE A 51 9.98 6.47 -9.50
CA ILE A 51 8.72 6.29 -8.78
C ILE A 51 8.60 4.84 -8.29
N TYR A 52 8.85 3.87 -9.18
CA TYR A 52 8.87 2.46 -8.82
C TYR A 52 9.85 2.17 -7.68
N PHE A 53 11.09 2.65 -7.79
CA PHE A 53 12.12 2.41 -6.78
C PHE A 53 11.73 2.98 -5.41
N TYR A 54 11.24 4.22 -5.34
CA TYR A 54 10.86 4.84 -4.07
C TYR A 54 9.58 4.25 -3.47
N SER A 55 8.61 3.86 -4.29
CA SER A 55 7.43 3.13 -3.79
C SER A 55 7.79 1.73 -3.31
N PHE A 56 8.69 1.03 -4.02
CA PHE A 56 9.21 -0.26 -3.55
C PHE A 56 9.90 -0.14 -2.19
N LEU A 57 10.74 0.89 -1.97
CA LEU A 57 11.37 1.15 -0.66
C LEU A 57 10.34 1.37 0.45
N SER A 58 9.26 2.07 0.16
CA SER A 58 8.18 2.27 1.12
C SER A 58 7.46 0.96 1.44
N PHE A 59 7.08 0.20 0.42
CA PHE A 59 6.32 -1.04 0.62
C PHE A 59 7.16 -2.16 1.22
N ILE A 60 8.46 -2.26 0.90
CA ILE A 60 9.33 -3.25 1.55
C ILE A 60 9.50 -2.95 3.04
N LEU A 61 9.57 -1.68 3.43
CA LEU A 61 9.60 -1.28 4.84
C LEU A 61 8.28 -1.62 5.55
N TRP A 62 7.14 -1.28 4.94
CA TRP A 62 5.83 -1.66 5.46
C TRP A 62 5.71 -3.17 5.64
N ASN A 63 5.95 -3.95 4.58
CA ASN A 63 5.85 -5.40 4.62
C ASN A 63 6.82 -6.02 5.63
N SER A 64 8.03 -5.47 5.80
CA SER A 64 8.99 -5.93 6.79
C SER A 64 8.51 -5.71 8.22
N ILE A 65 7.90 -4.55 8.51
CA ILE A 65 7.34 -4.24 9.84
C ILE A 65 6.15 -5.14 10.17
N THR A 66 5.30 -5.44 9.19
CA THR A 66 4.03 -6.15 9.42
C THR A 66 4.13 -7.66 9.28
N SER A 67 5.12 -8.18 8.56
CA SER A 67 5.20 -9.59 8.19
C SER A 67 6.45 -10.32 8.73
N TRP A 68 7.28 -9.66 9.56
CA TRP A 68 8.48 -10.27 10.14
C TRP A 68 8.22 -11.57 10.93
N TRP A 69 7.04 -11.69 11.53
CA TRP A 69 6.64 -12.85 12.33
C TRP A 69 6.59 -14.17 11.55
N ILE A 70 6.53 -14.12 10.20
CA ILE A 70 6.56 -15.32 9.34
C ILE A 70 7.87 -16.08 9.52
N ILE A 71 8.93 -15.44 10.00
CA ILE A 71 10.22 -16.10 10.31
C ILE A 71 10.05 -17.30 11.24
N ASN A 72 9.05 -17.25 12.14
CA ASN A 72 8.74 -18.33 13.06
C ASN A 72 8.20 -19.59 12.37
N SER A 73 7.70 -19.46 11.14
CA SER A 73 7.24 -20.58 10.31
C SER A 73 8.32 -20.97 9.29
N THR A 74 8.80 -20.01 8.51
CA THR A 74 9.82 -20.25 7.48
C THR A 74 10.57 -18.96 7.14
N VAL A 75 11.90 -19.01 7.22
CA VAL A 75 12.77 -17.86 6.85
C VAL A 75 12.63 -17.53 5.37
N PHE A 76 12.68 -18.53 4.49
CA PHE A 76 12.55 -18.34 3.05
C PHE A 76 11.18 -17.76 2.69
N GLY A 77 10.09 -18.29 3.26
CA GLY A 77 8.73 -17.80 3.04
C GLY A 77 8.55 -16.34 3.44
N MET A 78 9.16 -15.92 4.55
CA MET A 78 9.15 -14.52 4.98
C MET A 78 9.77 -13.59 3.93
N PHE A 79 11.00 -13.87 3.50
CA PHE A 79 11.67 -13.04 2.50
C PHE A 79 10.92 -13.05 1.16
N PHE A 80 10.46 -14.22 0.72
CA PHE A 80 9.66 -14.35 -0.49
C PHE A 80 8.38 -13.49 -0.43
N ALA A 81 7.60 -13.60 0.64
CA ALA A 81 6.37 -12.83 0.81
C ALA A 81 6.66 -11.31 0.81
N ILE A 82 7.59 -10.84 1.66
CA ILE A 82 7.93 -9.42 1.79
C ILE A 82 8.36 -8.84 0.44
N ILE A 83 9.26 -9.51 -0.29
CA ILE A 83 9.78 -9.02 -1.56
C ILE A 83 8.69 -9.05 -2.63
N LEU A 84 7.99 -10.18 -2.79
CA LEU A 84 6.95 -10.34 -3.82
C LEU A 84 5.85 -9.30 -3.69
N TYR A 85 5.29 -9.14 -2.48
CA TYR A 85 4.22 -8.16 -2.26
C TYR A 85 4.69 -6.72 -2.46
N SER A 86 5.91 -6.40 -2.03
CA SER A 86 6.48 -5.06 -2.25
C SER A 86 6.66 -4.74 -3.73
N ILE A 87 7.07 -5.72 -4.54
CA ILE A 87 7.18 -5.61 -6.00
C ILE A 87 5.80 -5.34 -6.62
N LEU A 88 4.79 -6.13 -6.25
CA LEU A 88 3.44 -6.03 -6.81
C LEU A 88 2.77 -4.70 -6.41
N MET A 89 2.86 -4.29 -5.16
CA MET A 89 2.33 -3.00 -4.69
C MET A 89 3.01 -1.82 -5.40
N ALA A 90 4.34 -1.86 -5.56
CA ALA A 90 5.08 -0.83 -6.28
C ALA A 90 4.69 -0.80 -7.76
N PHE A 91 4.40 -1.94 -8.37
CA PHE A 91 3.90 -2.03 -9.73
C PHE A 91 2.52 -1.37 -9.87
N VAL A 92 1.58 -1.66 -8.98
CA VAL A 92 0.24 -1.04 -8.97
C VAL A 92 0.35 0.47 -8.81
N PHE A 93 1.15 0.95 -7.84
CA PHE A 93 1.36 2.37 -7.62
C PHE A 93 2.03 3.07 -8.82
N THR A 94 3.00 2.43 -9.46
CA THR A 94 3.68 2.98 -10.64
C THR A 94 2.77 3.02 -11.85
N SER A 95 1.89 2.03 -12.01
CA SER A 95 0.87 2.01 -13.07
C SER A 95 -0.10 3.17 -12.96
N TYR A 96 -0.48 3.56 -11.73
CA TYR A 96 -1.22 4.79 -11.46
C TYR A 96 -0.51 6.02 -12.05
N SER A 97 0.79 6.17 -11.82
CA SER A 97 1.56 7.30 -12.36
C SER A 97 1.57 7.32 -13.89
N LEU A 98 1.73 6.16 -14.53
CA LEU A 98 1.70 6.03 -15.99
C LEU A 98 0.35 6.44 -16.59
N ILE A 99 -0.75 6.01 -15.96
CA ILE A 99 -2.10 6.35 -16.39
C ILE A 99 -2.38 7.85 -16.15
N SER A 100 -2.00 8.37 -14.98
CA SER A 100 -2.15 9.79 -14.67
C SER A 100 -1.42 10.69 -15.67
N ARG A 101 -0.22 10.27 -16.10
CA ARG A 101 0.56 10.98 -17.12
C ARG A 101 -0.11 10.97 -18.49
N LYS A 102 -0.72 9.84 -18.88
CA LYS A 102 -1.33 9.68 -20.22
C LYS A 102 -2.73 10.24 -20.33
N LEU A 103 -3.56 10.03 -19.31
CA LEU A 103 -5.01 10.27 -19.34
C LEU A 103 -5.47 11.37 -18.36
N GLY A 104 -4.52 11.97 -17.64
CA GLY A 104 -4.81 13.00 -16.66
C GLY A 104 -5.11 12.48 -15.26
N ASN A 105 -5.01 13.37 -14.27
CA ASN A 105 -5.03 12.99 -12.86
C ASN A 105 -6.34 12.34 -12.41
N LYS A 106 -7.49 12.81 -12.91
CA LYS A 106 -8.82 12.25 -12.53
C LYS A 106 -8.95 10.78 -12.91
N LEU A 107 -8.60 10.43 -14.15
CA LEU A 107 -8.64 9.04 -14.61
C LEU A 107 -7.54 8.18 -13.93
N GLY A 108 -6.39 8.79 -13.64
CA GLY A 108 -5.35 8.13 -12.88
C GLY A 108 -5.79 7.73 -11.47
N VAL A 109 -6.47 8.62 -10.75
CA VAL A 109 -7.03 8.34 -9.41
C VAL A 109 -8.05 7.20 -9.45
N ILE A 110 -8.99 7.25 -10.39
CA ILE A 110 -9.99 6.17 -10.56
C ILE A 110 -9.28 4.84 -10.86
N PHE A 111 -8.29 4.86 -11.76
CA PHE A 111 -7.49 3.68 -12.07
C PHE A 111 -6.75 3.15 -10.85
N PHE A 112 -6.16 4.02 -10.04
CA PHE A 112 -5.42 3.60 -8.84
C PHE A 112 -6.33 2.90 -7.82
N ILE A 113 -7.48 3.49 -7.50
CA ILE A 113 -8.45 2.89 -6.59
C ILE A 113 -8.90 1.53 -7.13
N SER A 114 -9.29 1.46 -8.40
CA SER A 114 -9.78 0.22 -9.01
C SER A 114 -8.70 -0.85 -9.08
N SER A 115 -7.49 -0.50 -9.51
CA SER A 115 -6.39 -1.45 -9.64
C SER A 115 -5.89 -1.97 -8.29
N TRP A 116 -5.91 -1.12 -7.24
CA TRP A 116 -5.55 -1.57 -5.90
C TRP A 116 -6.60 -2.54 -5.33
N ILE A 117 -7.89 -2.26 -5.48
CA ILE A 117 -8.97 -3.18 -5.05
C ILE A 117 -8.90 -4.50 -5.83
N VAL A 118 -8.67 -4.44 -7.15
CA VAL A 118 -8.49 -5.65 -7.98
C VAL A 118 -7.27 -6.46 -7.52
N PHE A 119 -6.15 -5.79 -7.23
CA PHE A 119 -4.96 -6.42 -6.69
C PHE A 119 -5.24 -7.14 -5.36
N GLU A 120 -5.92 -6.47 -4.40
CA GLU A 120 -6.30 -7.09 -3.14
C GLU A 120 -7.29 -8.24 -3.32
N LYS A 121 -8.26 -8.08 -4.23
CA LYS A 121 -9.20 -9.17 -4.55
C LYS A 121 -8.50 -10.38 -5.16
N PHE A 122 -7.55 -10.15 -6.05
CA PHE A 122 -6.72 -11.21 -6.63
C PHE A 122 -5.92 -11.93 -5.53
N ASN A 123 -5.37 -11.20 -4.57
CA ASN A 123 -4.63 -11.77 -3.45
C ASN A 123 -5.45 -12.67 -2.53
N LEU A 124 -6.77 -12.61 -2.58
CA LEU A 124 -7.64 -13.50 -1.80
C LEU A 124 -7.79 -14.90 -2.42
N SER A 125 -7.47 -15.06 -3.71
CA SER A 125 -7.83 -16.26 -4.48
C SER A 125 -6.67 -16.97 -5.18
N TRP A 126 -5.44 -16.46 -5.11
CA TRP A 126 -4.30 -17.10 -5.72
C TRP A 126 -3.47 -17.95 -4.72
N GLU A 127 -2.55 -18.79 -5.20
CA GLU A 127 -1.79 -19.73 -4.38
C GLU A 127 -0.90 -19.06 -3.31
N PHE A 128 -0.38 -17.85 -3.62
CA PHE A 128 0.43 -17.06 -2.68
C PHE A 128 -0.42 -16.02 -1.95
N SER A 129 -1.64 -16.39 -1.57
CA SER A 129 -2.58 -15.51 -0.87
C SER A 129 -1.99 -14.95 0.43
N TRP A 130 -2.09 -13.62 0.60
CA TRP A 130 -1.66 -12.92 1.81
C TRP A 130 -2.71 -11.90 2.27
N PRO A 131 -3.88 -12.37 2.75
CA PRO A 131 -5.03 -11.52 3.06
C PRO A 131 -4.78 -10.54 4.22
N SER A 132 -3.77 -10.78 5.07
CA SER A 132 -3.48 -9.91 6.23
C SER A 132 -3.12 -8.47 5.84
N LEU A 133 -2.59 -8.24 4.64
CA LEU A 133 -2.16 -6.92 4.15
C LEU A 133 -3.21 -6.19 3.30
N ILE A 134 -4.45 -6.64 3.26
CA ILE A 134 -5.56 -5.85 2.72
C ILE A 134 -5.71 -4.57 3.54
N LEU A 135 -5.71 -3.39 2.90
CA LEU A 135 -5.72 -2.10 3.61
C LEU A 135 -6.87 -1.99 4.62
N GLY A 136 -8.06 -2.52 4.29
CA GLY A 136 -9.18 -2.54 5.20
C GLY A 136 -8.94 -3.33 6.49
N ASN A 137 -8.01 -4.28 6.50
CA ASN A 137 -7.69 -5.06 7.69
C ASN A 137 -6.93 -4.26 8.76
N VAL A 138 -6.44 -3.07 8.44
CA VAL A 138 -5.85 -2.15 9.43
C VAL A 138 -6.81 -1.83 10.57
N PHE A 139 -8.12 -1.90 10.32
CA PHE A 139 -9.17 -1.62 11.29
C PHE A 139 -9.58 -2.84 12.15
N SER A 140 -8.95 -4.00 12.00
CA SER A 140 -9.34 -5.25 12.67
C SER A 140 -9.45 -5.17 14.19
N GLU A 141 -8.66 -4.33 14.85
CA GLU A 141 -8.74 -4.05 16.29
C GLU A 141 -9.80 -2.97 16.65
N SER A 142 -10.33 -2.28 15.65
CA SER A 142 -11.22 -1.12 15.83
C SER A 142 -12.66 -1.44 15.43
N HIS A 143 -13.23 -2.51 15.98
CA HIS A 143 -14.54 -3.06 15.61
C HIS A 143 -15.67 -2.02 15.56
N LYS A 144 -15.63 -0.99 16.42
CA LYS A 144 -16.65 0.07 16.44
C LYS A 144 -16.64 0.94 15.18
N LEU A 145 -15.49 1.05 14.50
CA LEU A 145 -15.35 1.87 13.29
C LEU A 145 -15.79 1.14 12.02
N ILE A 146 -15.89 -0.20 12.08
CA ILE A 146 -16.03 -1.04 10.89
C ILE A 146 -17.34 -1.85 10.87
N GLN A 147 -18.36 -1.45 11.64
CA GLN A 147 -19.66 -2.14 11.65
C GLN A 147 -20.27 -2.27 10.25
N TRP A 148 -20.01 -1.30 9.37
CA TRP A 148 -20.47 -1.31 7.99
C TRP A 148 -19.72 -2.29 7.05
N PHE A 149 -18.62 -2.92 7.53
CA PHE A 149 -17.96 -4.00 6.78
C PHE A 149 -18.88 -5.23 6.59
N GLU A 150 -19.93 -5.37 7.39
CA GLU A 150 -20.97 -6.36 7.16
C GLU A 150 -21.53 -6.31 5.73
N PHE A 151 -21.62 -5.11 5.13
CA PHE A 151 -22.15 -4.89 3.78
C PHE A 151 -21.07 -4.89 2.69
N THR A 152 -19.86 -4.46 3.00
CA THR A 152 -18.83 -4.18 1.97
C THR A 152 -17.60 -5.08 2.08
N GLY A 153 -17.45 -5.80 3.19
CA GLY A 153 -16.23 -6.52 3.53
C GLY A 153 -15.02 -5.59 3.75
N ALA A 154 -13.86 -6.19 3.93
CA ALA A 154 -12.59 -5.46 4.10
C ALA A 154 -12.22 -4.59 2.89
N LEU A 155 -12.64 -4.96 1.67
CA LEU A 155 -12.39 -4.16 0.46
C LEU A 155 -13.09 -2.81 0.48
N GLY A 156 -14.23 -2.68 1.18
CA GLY A 156 -14.84 -1.38 1.46
C GLY A 156 -13.94 -0.51 2.33
N GLY A 157 -13.29 -1.09 3.33
CA GLY A 157 -12.27 -0.41 4.14
C GLY A 157 -11.08 0.07 3.30
N THR A 158 -10.63 -0.74 2.36
CA THR A 158 -9.61 -0.35 1.38
C THR A 158 -10.05 0.86 0.57
N LEU A 159 -11.28 0.85 0.04
CA LEU A 159 -11.84 2.00 -0.67
C LEU A 159 -11.83 3.26 0.20
N TRP A 160 -12.25 3.14 1.46
CA TRP A 160 -12.26 4.26 2.41
C TRP A 160 -10.86 4.84 2.63
N VAL A 161 -9.86 3.98 2.88
CA VAL A 161 -8.44 4.41 3.02
C VAL A 161 -7.96 5.14 1.77
N LEU A 162 -8.19 4.57 0.58
CA LEU A 162 -7.71 5.15 -0.68
C LEU A 162 -8.37 6.50 -0.97
N VAL A 163 -9.69 6.63 -0.76
CA VAL A 163 -10.41 7.88 -1.01
C VAL A 163 -9.94 9.01 -0.09
N ILE A 164 -9.59 8.72 1.17
CA ILE A 164 -9.11 9.76 2.09
C ILE A 164 -7.67 10.18 1.77
N ASN A 165 -6.83 9.27 1.27
CA ASN A 165 -5.44 9.60 0.91
C ASN A 165 -5.30 10.41 -0.39
N LEU A 166 -6.27 10.34 -1.30
CA LEU A 166 -6.21 10.90 -2.66
C LEU A 166 -6.95 12.23 -2.80
#